data_66b13e66ea731916f68013f9eb5710dc
#
_entry.id   66b13e66ea731916f68013f9eb5710dc
#
_cell.length_a   1.000
_cell.length_b   1.000
_cell.length_c   1.000
_cell.angle_alpha   90.00
_cell.angle_beta   90.00
_cell.angle_gamma   90.00
#
_symmetry.space_group_name_H-M   'P 1'
#
loop_
_entity.id
_entity.type
_entity.pdbx_description
1 polymer ?
#
loop_
_entity_poly.entity_id
_entity_poly.type
_entity_poly.pdbx_seq_one_letter_code
_entity_poly.pdbx_strand_id
1 'polypeptide(L)'
;KGKGYAKALLQTAIDDALQQGKDGLVTVVGTKKFHFMSDTKWLLRQGFVACEQLPTGFSLLVKKLNVDAPNPTFNESARTGECPDKKGITVYFSNRCPFAEFHVMSSLKETAAKRNLPLTIIKLETMEQVQAAPTPATIFSLFYEGKFVTTDISACMDSRFDKAIAGK
;
A
#
# COMPACT_ATOMS: atom_id res chain seq x y z
N LYS A 1 19.66 11.37 14.22
CA LYS A 1 19.64 9.90 14.02
C LYS A 1 20.01 9.24 15.34
N GLY A 2 19.29 8.19 15.77
CA GLY A 2 19.63 7.45 16.99
C GLY A 2 19.06 7.97 18.32
N LYS A 3 18.19 8.99 18.32
CA LYS A 3 17.58 9.55 19.55
C LYS A 3 16.44 8.71 20.17
N GLY A 4 16.15 7.54 19.66
CA GLY A 4 15.15 6.62 20.21
C GLY A 4 13.68 6.97 19.94
N TYR A 5 13.37 8.05 19.23
CA TYR A 5 12.00 8.52 19.01
C TYR A 5 11.08 7.48 18.36
N ALA A 6 11.57 6.70 17.39
CA ALA A 6 10.76 5.66 16.76
C ALA A 6 10.33 4.56 17.76
N LYS A 7 11.23 4.19 18.70
CA LYS A 7 10.90 3.24 19.76
C LYS A 7 9.92 3.83 20.77
N ALA A 8 10.09 5.10 21.13
CA ALA A 8 9.17 5.79 22.04
C ALA A 8 7.77 5.90 21.43
N LEU A 9 7.67 6.30 20.14
CA LEU A 9 6.39 6.35 19.43
C LEU A 9 5.70 4.99 19.32
N LEU A 10 6.47 3.93 19.07
CA LEU A 10 5.92 2.57 19.06
C LEU A 10 5.40 2.18 20.44
N GLN A 11 6.13 2.51 21.51
CA GLN A 11 5.67 2.23 22.87
C GLN A 11 4.36 2.98 23.17
N THR A 12 4.27 4.27 22.82
CA THR A 12 3.02 5.04 22.96
C THR A 12 1.85 4.37 22.20
N ALA A 13 2.10 3.86 20.98
CA ALA A 13 1.08 3.16 20.21
C ALA A 13 0.66 1.82 20.87
N ILE A 14 1.59 1.11 21.51
CA ILE A 14 1.31 -0.10 22.27
C ILE A 14 0.44 0.21 23.50
N ASP A 15 0.82 1.25 24.26
CA ASP A 15 0.12 1.65 25.47
C ASP A 15 -1.31 2.11 25.14
N ASP A 16 -1.49 2.87 24.08
CA ASP A 16 -2.79 3.30 23.57
C ASP A 16 -3.65 2.09 23.12
N ALA A 17 -3.07 1.13 22.41
CA ALA A 17 -3.77 -0.07 22.00
C ALA A 17 -4.23 -0.92 23.22
N LEU A 18 -3.39 -1.06 24.23
CA LEU A 18 -3.75 -1.74 25.49
C LEU A 18 -4.89 -1.00 26.22
N GLN A 19 -4.81 0.32 26.30
CA GLN A 19 -5.84 1.15 26.92
C GLN A 19 -7.20 1.03 26.20
N GLN A 20 -7.17 0.86 24.89
CA GLN A 20 -8.36 0.65 24.05
C GLN A 20 -8.82 -0.81 23.99
N GLY A 21 -8.21 -1.73 24.72
CA GLY A 21 -8.54 -3.16 24.74
C GLY A 21 -8.31 -3.85 23.39
N LYS A 22 -7.31 -3.39 22.61
CA LYS A 22 -6.97 -4.02 21.32
C LYS A 22 -6.05 -5.23 21.54
N ASP A 23 -6.20 -6.24 20.70
CA ASP A 23 -5.44 -7.49 20.75
C ASP A 23 -4.01 -7.37 20.18
N GLY A 24 -3.70 -6.28 19.50
CA GLY A 24 -2.37 -6.08 18.91
C GLY A 24 -2.28 -4.91 17.97
N LEU A 25 -1.08 -4.72 17.42
CA LEU A 25 -0.77 -3.76 16.37
C LEU A 25 -0.50 -4.51 15.07
N VAL A 26 -1.06 -3.99 13.97
CA VAL A 26 -0.92 -4.55 12.63
C VAL A 26 -0.32 -3.50 11.70
N THR A 27 0.55 -3.93 10.80
CA THR A 27 1.10 -3.06 9.77
C THR A 27 1.40 -3.81 8.49
N VAL A 28 1.27 -3.13 7.36
CA VAL A 28 1.66 -3.64 6.05
C VAL A 28 3.07 -3.16 5.72
N VAL A 29 3.90 -4.07 5.24
CA VAL A 29 5.27 -3.80 4.78
C VAL A 29 5.50 -4.45 3.42
N GLY A 30 6.58 -4.03 2.75
CA GLY A 30 7.03 -4.70 1.51
C GLY A 30 7.99 -5.84 1.80
N THR A 31 7.92 -6.93 1.05
CA THR A 31 8.97 -7.96 0.98
C THR A 31 10.17 -7.47 0.16
N LYS A 32 9.94 -6.44 -0.66
CA LYS A 32 10.91 -5.62 -1.37
C LYS A 32 10.68 -4.14 -1.01
N LYS A 33 11.56 -3.25 -1.44
CA LYS A 33 11.39 -1.81 -1.18
C LYS A 33 10.18 -1.28 -1.96
N PHE A 34 9.17 -0.85 -1.22
CA PHE A 34 8.03 -0.08 -1.74
C PHE A 34 8.05 1.34 -1.16
N HIS A 35 7.53 2.29 -1.93
CA HIS A 35 7.30 3.65 -1.44
C HIS A 35 6.19 3.64 -0.38
N PHE A 36 6.30 4.54 0.61
CA PHE A 36 5.36 4.72 1.72
C PHE A 36 5.21 3.54 2.69
N MET A 37 6.11 2.55 2.61
CA MET A 37 6.11 1.41 3.54
C MET A 37 7.15 1.59 4.65
N SER A 38 6.82 1.08 5.84
CA SER A 38 7.71 1.08 6.99
C SER A 38 8.90 0.15 6.79
N ASP A 39 9.99 0.38 7.56
CA ASP A 39 11.16 -0.49 7.56
C ASP A 39 10.84 -1.85 8.21
N THR A 40 10.73 -2.88 7.38
CA THR A 40 10.42 -4.25 7.80
C THR A 40 11.42 -4.78 8.82
N LYS A 41 12.73 -4.57 8.60
CA LYS A 41 13.78 -5.08 9.49
C LYS A 41 13.71 -4.44 10.88
N TRP A 42 13.37 -3.15 10.94
CA TRP A 42 13.20 -2.47 12.21
C TRP A 42 11.99 -3.02 12.97
N LEU A 43 10.84 -3.20 12.31
CA LEU A 43 9.63 -3.73 12.92
C LEU A 43 9.83 -5.16 13.46
N LEU A 44 10.49 -6.04 12.70
CA LEU A 44 10.80 -7.39 13.16
C LEU A 44 11.67 -7.35 14.43
N ARG A 45 12.66 -6.44 14.51
CA ARG A 45 13.45 -6.23 15.74
C ARG A 45 12.64 -5.68 16.93
N GLN A 46 11.48 -5.05 16.66
CA GLN A 46 10.55 -4.60 17.70
C GLN A 46 9.52 -5.68 18.10
N GLY A 47 9.70 -6.92 17.62
CA GLY A 47 8.86 -8.07 17.99
C GLY A 47 7.57 -8.19 17.16
N PHE A 48 7.49 -7.55 16.00
CA PHE A 48 6.49 -7.90 15.01
C PHE A 48 6.86 -9.23 14.35
N VAL A 49 5.85 -10.00 13.98
CA VAL A 49 5.99 -11.24 13.21
C VAL A 49 5.16 -11.19 11.94
N ALA A 50 5.66 -11.81 10.87
CA ALA A 50 4.89 -11.91 9.63
C ALA A 50 3.80 -12.98 9.79
N CYS A 51 2.55 -12.65 9.44
CA CYS A 51 1.42 -13.56 9.51
C CYS A 51 0.79 -13.86 8.15
N GLU A 52 0.95 -13.01 7.17
CA GLU A 52 0.50 -13.25 5.81
C GLU A 52 1.39 -12.53 4.79
N GLN A 53 1.55 -13.11 3.60
CA GLN A 53 2.30 -12.52 2.50
C GLN A 53 1.55 -12.67 1.18
N LEU A 54 1.48 -11.60 0.39
CA LEU A 54 0.83 -11.59 -0.91
C LEU A 54 1.83 -11.78 -2.06
N PRO A 55 1.39 -12.40 -3.18
CA PRO A 55 2.22 -12.54 -4.39
C PRO A 55 2.70 -11.19 -4.95
N THR A 56 1.96 -10.12 -4.70
CA THR A 56 2.30 -8.74 -5.09
C THR A 56 3.49 -8.16 -4.34
N GLY A 57 3.98 -8.86 -3.30
CA GLY A 57 5.14 -8.48 -2.51
C GLY A 57 4.80 -7.65 -1.28
N PHE A 58 3.56 -7.64 -0.81
CA PHE A 58 3.17 -7.10 0.49
C PHE A 58 3.19 -8.19 1.56
N SER A 59 3.54 -7.82 2.77
CA SER A 59 3.49 -8.69 3.93
C SER A 59 2.75 -8.01 5.07
N LEU A 60 1.91 -8.76 5.76
CA LEU A 60 1.20 -8.33 6.96
C LEU A 60 2.02 -8.72 8.17
N LEU A 61 2.38 -7.74 8.98
CA LEU A 61 3.07 -7.96 10.24
C LEU A 61 2.11 -7.68 11.41
N VAL A 62 2.20 -8.49 12.44
CA VAL A 62 1.46 -8.33 13.69
C VAL A 62 2.40 -8.31 14.89
N LYS A 63 2.13 -7.44 15.85
CA LYS A 63 2.65 -7.51 17.22
C LYS A 63 1.47 -7.76 18.14
N LYS A 64 1.29 -9.02 18.55
CA LYS A 64 0.20 -9.40 19.45
C LYS A 64 0.44 -8.83 20.85
N LEU A 65 -0.62 -8.30 21.45
CA LEU A 65 -0.73 -7.92 22.85
C LEU A 65 -1.51 -8.99 23.63
N ASN A 66 -2.47 -9.64 22.97
CA ASN A 66 -3.12 -10.86 23.44
C ASN A 66 -2.62 -12.04 22.59
N VAL A 67 -1.94 -13.00 23.22
CA VAL A 67 -1.33 -14.15 22.53
C VAL A 67 -2.35 -15.10 21.93
N ASP A 68 -3.55 -15.17 22.50
CA ASP A 68 -4.63 -16.04 22.06
C ASP A 68 -5.47 -15.44 20.92
N ALA A 69 -5.27 -14.16 20.60
CA ALA A 69 -5.97 -13.53 19.49
C ALA A 69 -5.61 -14.18 18.15
N PRO A 70 -6.57 -14.30 17.20
CA PRO A 70 -6.29 -14.82 15.88
C PRO A 70 -5.30 -13.92 15.12
N ASN A 71 -4.58 -14.49 14.16
CA ASN A 71 -3.76 -13.67 13.27
C ASN A 71 -4.63 -12.83 12.35
N PRO A 72 -4.29 -11.56 12.11
CA PRO A 72 -4.96 -10.75 11.11
C PRO A 72 -4.66 -11.28 9.71
N THR A 73 -5.58 -11.03 8.78
CA THR A 73 -5.46 -11.42 7.37
C THR A 73 -5.72 -10.24 6.47
N PHE A 74 -5.20 -10.28 5.24
CA PHE A 74 -5.60 -9.33 4.21
C PHE A 74 -7.05 -9.56 3.77
N ASN A 75 -7.74 -8.49 3.36
CA ASN A 75 -9.04 -8.62 2.70
C ASN A 75 -8.89 -9.37 1.37
N GLU A 76 -9.91 -10.13 0.99
CA GLU A 76 -9.92 -10.91 -0.25
C GLU A 76 -9.65 -10.05 -1.48
N SER A 77 -10.18 -8.82 -1.52
CA SER A 77 -9.94 -7.87 -2.62
C SER A 77 -8.47 -7.60 -2.89
N ALA A 78 -7.62 -7.62 -1.85
CA ALA A 78 -6.18 -7.32 -1.97
C ALA A 78 -5.31 -8.52 -2.31
N ARG A 79 -5.85 -9.75 -2.28
CA ARG A 79 -5.05 -10.99 -2.36
C ARG A 79 -4.50 -11.28 -3.74
N THR A 80 -5.29 -11.01 -4.79
CA THR A 80 -4.91 -11.34 -6.16
C THR A 80 -3.95 -10.34 -6.79
N GLY A 81 -3.97 -9.10 -6.34
CA GLY A 81 -3.27 -8.00 -6.99
C GLY A 81 -3.87 -7.64 -8.35
N GLU A 82 -5.15 -7.94 -8.54
CA GLU A 82 -5.89 -7.65 -9.76
C GLU A 82 -7.04 -6.69 -9.47
N CYS A 83 -7.19 -5.65 -10.30
CA CYS A 83 -8.35 -4.77 -10.23
C CYS A 83 -9.46 -5.23 -11.20
N PRO A 84 -10.73 -4.81 -10.97
CA PRO A 84 -11.86 -5.19 -11.83
C PRO A 84 -11.70 -4.75 -13.28
N ASP A 85 -11.17 -3.54 -13.51
CA ASP A 85 -10.92 -3.04 -14.87
C ASP A 85 -9.68 -3.71 -15.46
N LYS A 86 -9.87 -4.45 -16.54
CA LYS A 86 -8.83 -5.25 -17.21
C LYS A 86 -8.23 -4.56 -18.43
N LYS A 87 -8.58 -3.27 -18.69
CA LYS A 87 -8.11 -2.55 -19.86
C LYS A 87 -7.36 -1.28 -19.49
N GLY A 88 -6.17 -1.12 -20.08
CA GLY A 88 -5.38 0.11 -19.93
C GLY A 88 -4.87 0.32 -18.51
N ILE A 89 -4.95 1.56 -18.05
CA ILE A 89 -4.40 2.00 -16.77
C ILE A 89 -5.53 2.18 -15.77
N THR A 90 -5.40 1.58 -14.60
CA THR A 90 -6.23 1.88 -13.44
C THR A 90 -5.34 2.38 -12.30
N VAL A 91 -5.70 3.48 -11.66
CA VAL A 91 -4.99 4.03 -10.52
C VAL A 91 -5.91 4.22 -9.33
N TYR A 92 -5.47 3.75 -8.17
CA TYR A 92 -6.08 4.02 -6.87
C TYR A 92 -5.17 4.97 -6.10
N PHE A 93 -5.73 6.01 -5.50
CA PHE A 93 -4.97 6.93 -4.67
C PHE A 93 -5.84 7.54 -3.57
N SER A 94 -5.21 8.15 -2.57
CA SER A 94 -5.91 8.87 -1.49
C SER A 94 -5.25 10.21 -1.20
N ASN A 95 -5.97 11.09 -0.49
CA ASN A 95 -5.47 12.42 -0.07
C ASN A 95 -4.33 12.38 0.96
N ARG A 96 -3.82 11.20 1.32
CA ARG A 96 -2.70 11.05 2.25
C ARG A 96 -1.37 11.55 1.67
N CYS A 97 -1.30 11.76 0.35
CA CYS A 97 -0.13 12.31 -0.31
C CYS A 97 -0.56 13.31 -1.40
N PRO A 98 -0.26 14.62 -1.25
CA PRO A 98 -0.62 15.64 -2.24
C PRO A 98 0.09 15.42 -3.58
N PHE A 99 1.29 14.82 -3.59
CA PHE A 99 1.99 14.47 -4.82
C PHE A 99 1.28 13.38 -5.61
N ALA A 100 0.64 12.41 -4.92
CA ALA A 100 -0.14 11.37 -5.59
C ALA A 100 -1.30 12.00 -6.38
N GLU A 101 -2.09 12.87 -5.73
CA GLU A 101 -3.20 13.57 -6.38
C GLU A 101 -2.73 14.40 -7.57
N PHE A 102 -1.69 15.24 -7.37
CA PHE A 102 -1.14 16.07 -8.44
C PHE A 102 -0.72 15.23 -9.65
N HIS A 103 0.09 14.20 -9.47
CA HIS A 103 0.61 13.40 -10.57
C HIS A 103 -0.45 12.53 -11.25
N VAL A 104 -1.43 12.02 -10.50
CA VAL A 104 -2.56 11.28 -11.06
C VAL A 104 -3.42 12.19 -11.94
N MET A 105 -3.74 13.39 -11.45
CA MET A 105 -4.66 14.31 -12.12
C MET A 105 -4.02 15.10 -13.26
N SER A 106 -2.68 15.13 -13.37
CA SER A 106 -1.94 15.82 -14.43
C SER A 106 -1.08 14.84 -15.24
N SER A 107 0.09 14.46 -14.73
CA SER A 107 1.10 13.69 -15.46
C SER A 107 0.58 12.36 -16.00
N LEU A 108 -0.22 11.62 -15.24
CA LEU A 108 -0.74 10.32 -15.69
C LEU A 108 -1.78 10.47 -16.79
N LYS A 109 -2.62 11.51 -16.74
CA LYS A 109 -3.56 11.81 -17.81
C LYS A 109 -2.84 12.10 -19.13
N GLU A 110 -1.80 12.92 -19.09
CA GLU A 110 -0.97 13.23 -20.27
C GLU A 110 -0.26 11.96 -20.79
N THR A 111 0.30 11.16 -19.88
CA THR A 111 1.00 9.91 -20.21
C THR A 111 0.06 8.90 -20.88
N ALA A 112 -1.16 8.74 -20.36
CA ALA A 112 -2.17 7.87 -20.95
C ALA A 112 -2.65 8.37 -22.31
N ALA A 113 -2.92 9.67 -22.44
CA ALA A 113 -3.35 10.29 -23.69
C ALA A 113 -2.33 10.12 -24.82
N LYS A 114 -1.05 10.34 -24.55
CA LYS A 114 0.05 10.14 -25.51
C LYS A 114 0.12 8.72 -26.07
N ARG A 115 -0.34 7.73 -25.31
CA ARG A 115 -0.31 6.29 -25.67
C ARG A 115 -1.65 5.76 -26.15
N ASN A 116 -2.66 6.60 -26.21
CA ASN A 116 -4.03 6.17 -26.50
C ASN A 116 -4.53 5.06 -25.57
N LEU A 117 -4.10 5.08 -24.28
CA LEU A 117 -4.49 4.10 -23.29
C LEU A 117 -5.73 4.58 -22.53
N PRO A 118 -6.73 3.72 -22.32
CA PRO A 118 -7.81 3.99 -21.37
C PRO A 118 -7.24 4.24 -19.96
N LEU A 119 -7.82 5.21 -19.24
CA LEU A 119 -7.40 5.58 -17.90
C LEU A 119 -8.61 5.65 -16.96
N THR A 120 -8.61 4.79 -15.96
CA THR A 120 -9.57 4.78 -14.85
C THR A 120 -8.90 5.31 -13.59
N ILE A 121 -9.46 6.37 -13.00
CA ILE A 121 -8.95 7.02 -11.80
C ILE A 121 -9.93 6.79 -10.65
N ILE A 122 -9.47 6.18 -9.56
CA ILE A 122 -10.27 5.87 -8.38
C ILE A 122 -9.63 6.53 -7.16
N LYS A 123 -10.31 7.54 -6.62
CA LYS A 123 -9.92 8.18 -5.37
C LYS A 123 -10.56 7.44 -4.20
N LEU A 124 -9.73 7.03 -3.25
CA LEU A 124 -10.18 6.35 -2.04
C LEU A 124 -10.52 7.40 -0.97
N GLU A 125 -11.82 7.61 -0.72
CA GLU A 125 -12.33 8.66 0.15
C GLU A 125 -13.03 8.10 1.39
N THR A 126 -13.52 6.85 1.34
CA THR A 126 -14.22 6.21 2.45
C THR A 126 -13.53 4.94 2.93
N MET A 127 -13.86 4.49 4.13
CA MET A 127 -13.33 3.26 4.71
C MET A 127 -13.70 2.04 3.84
N GLU A 128 -14.91 1.98 3.35
CA GLU A 128 -15.43 0.90 2.50
C GLU A 128 -14.62 0.81 1.19
N GLN A 129 -14.32 1.95 0.56
CA GLN A 129 -13.49 1.99 -0.64
C GLN A 129 -12.07 1.51 -0.35
N VAL A 130 -11.49 1.92 0.79
CA VAL A 130 -10.16 1.48 1.21
C VAL A 130 -10.12 -0.02 1.47
N GLN A 131 -11.14 -0.56 2.14
CA GLN A 131 -11.24 -1.99 2.45
C GLN A 131 -11.50 -2.85 1.20
N ALA A 132 -12.18 -2.30 0.20
CA ALA A 132 -12.43 -2.98 -1.08
C ALA A 132 -11.30 -2.81 -2.10
N ALA A 133 -10.27 -2.00 -1.80
CA ALA A 133 -9.17 -1.76 -2.74
C ALA A 133 -8.41 -3.05 -3.08
N PRO A 134 -7.99 -3.24 -4.36
CA PRO A 134 -7.32 -4.47 -4.82
C PRO A 134 -5.85 -4.55 -4.38
N THR A 135 -5.43 -3.71 -3.45
CA THR A 135 -4.07 -3.68 -2.90
C THR A 135 -4.09 -2.99 -1.53
N PRO A 136 -3.22 -3.37 -0.59
CA PRO A 136 -3.07 -2.66 0.67
C PRO A 136 -2.33 -1.31 0.54
N ALA A 137 -1.83 -0.97 -0.65
CA ALA A 137 -1.12 0.28 -0.92
C ALA A 137 -2.12 1.41 -1.27
N THR A 138 -2.84 1.93 -0.29
CA THR A 138 -3.94 2.87 -0.46
C THR A 138 -3.53 4.34 -0.65
N ILE A 139 -2.24 4.68 -0.48
CA ILE A 139 -1.74 6.03 -0.80
C ILE A 139 -1.66 6.23 -2.30
N PHE A 140 -1.08 5.27 -3.01
CA PHE A 140 -0.98 5.22 -4.46
C PHE A 140 -0.72 3.78 -4.91
N SER A 141 -1.47 3.32 -5.90
CA SER A 141 -1.22 2.06 -6.59
C SER A 141 -1.66 2.14 -8.04
N LEU A 142 -0.78 1.71 -8.93
CA LEU A 142 -1.00 1.71 -10.38
C LEU A 142 -1.15 0.27 -10.85
N PHE A 143 -2.17 0.06 -11.68
CA PHE A 143 -2.46 -1.19 -12.37
C PHE A 143 -2.38 -0.97 -13.88
N TYR A 144 -1.94 -1.98 -14.59
CA TYR A 144 -1.94 -2.01 -16.05
C TYR A 144 -2.53 -3.34 -16.53
N GLU A 145 -3.48 -3.28 -17.45
CA GLU A 145 -4.24 -4.46 -17.93
C GLU A 145 -4.79 -5.31 -16.76
N GLY A 146 -5.28 -4.62 -15.71
CA GLY A 146 -5.86 -5.21 -14.53
C GLY A 146 -4.88 -5.74 -13.49
N LYS A 147 -3.57 -5.72 -13.72
CA LYS A 147 -2.55 -6.27 -12.82
C LYS A 147 -1.79 -5.17 -12.08
N PHE A 148 -1.51 -5.41 -10.80
CA PHE A 148 -0.72 -4.50 -9.98
C PHE A 148 0.69 -4.29 -10.56
N VAL A 149 1.08 -3.03 -10.72
CA VAL A 149 2.40 -2.62 -11.24
C VAL A 149 3.29 -2.08 -10.14
N THR A 150 2.88 -0.99 -9.48
CA THR A 150 3.77 -0.27 -8.57
C THR A 150 3.04 0.66 -7.61
N THR A 151 3.73 1.03 -6.52
CA THR A 151 3.36 2.13 -5.61
C THR A 151 4.21 3.39 -5.85
N ASP A 152 5.08 3.38 -6.85
CA ASP A 152 5.94 4.52 -7.16
C ASP A 152 5.18 5.55 -7.99
N ILE A 153 4.89 6.71 -7.39
CA ILE A 153 4.19 7.83 -8.06
C ILE A 153 4.94 8.29 -9.32
N SER A 154 6.27 8.12 -9.37
CA SER A 154 7.04 8.50 -10.55
C SER A 154 6.63 7.75 -11.82
N ALA A 155 5.95 6.61 -11.69
CA ALA A 155 5.36 5.88 -12.83
C ALA A 155 4.22 6.66 -13.53
N CYS A 156 3.69 7.71 -12.92
CA CYS A 156 2.76 8.63 -13.59
C CYS A 156 3.42 9.46 -14.70
N MET A 157 4.75 9.64 -14.62
CA MET A 157 5.49 10.46 -15.57
C MET A 157 5.80 9.68 -16.85
N ASP A 158 5.65 10.33 -17.99
CA ASP A 158 5.90 9.79 -19.31
C ASP A 158 7.24 9.07 -19.46
N SER A 159 8.33 9.66 -18.95
CA SER A 159 9.68 9.09 -18.99
C SER A 159 9.91 7.83 -18.12
N ARG A 160 8.97 7.52 -17.23
CA ARG A 160 9.07 6.40 -16.29
C ARG A 160 8.03 5.31 -16.53
N PHE A 161 6.93 5.67 -17.17
CA PHE A 161 5.77 4.80 -17.34
C PHE A 161 6.11 3.49 -18.05
N ASP A 162 6.73 3.57 -19.25
CA ASP A 162 7.03 2.37 -20.04
C ASP A 162 7.95 1.40 -19.31
N LYS A 163 8.94 1.93 -18.56
CA LYS A 163 9.79 1.10 -17.72
C LYS A 163 9.00 0.43 -16.58
N ALA A 164 8.01 1.12 -16.04
CA ALA A 164 7.20 0.58 -14.94
C ALA A 164 6.32 -0.60 -15.40
N ILE A 165 5.77 -0.56 -16.62
CA ILE A 165 4.88 -1.60 -17.17
C ILE A 165 5.62 -2.71 -17.94
N ALA A 166 6.88 -2.52 -18.35
CA ALA A 166 7.63 -3.44 -19.21
C ALA A 166 7.84 -4.86 -18.62
N GLY A 167 7.58 -5.08 -17.35
CA GLY A 167 7.70 -6.38 -16.68
C GLY A 167 6.38 -7.06 -16.36
N LYS A 168 5.26 -6.65 -17.00
CA LYS A 168 3.90 -7.11 -16.66
C LYS A 168 3.20 -7.79 -17.82
#